data_d4fef8ae41377569d3eab1a0e90bcd30
#
_entry.id   d4fef8ae41377569d3eab1a0e90bcd30
#
_cell.length_a   1.000
_cell.length_b   1.000
_cell.length_c   1.000
_cell.angle_alpha   90.00
_cell.angle_beta   90.00
_cell.angle_gamma   90.00
#
_symmetry.space_group_name_H-M   'P 1'
#
loop_
_entity.id
_entity.type
_entity.pdbx_description
1 polymer ?
#
loop_
_entity_poly.entity_id
_entity_poly.type
_entity_poly.pdbx_seq_one_letter_code
_entity_poly.pdbx_strand_id
1 'polypeptide(L)'
;KFAREGFFVVLTTRNRVNAAALEQAIGAQGGASMIVELDLASPASISQAFATIRAQAGDPEVVIYNAGYLEGRDLPPEKELLEHIPVDMFDTAQHIASRGPFLVAKEVLPAMRKRGGGSFLISNNASSLRGRKRLTGQSLYYPRVMMRTLAQVLTEEYSEHGVHVANVVIDGLIDSPGTRALARAREHPEIVMNPEKIAEAFYYLHTQDRSCWTHELQLTPYSTKPSF
;
A
#
# COMPACT_ATOMS: atom_id res chain seq x y z
N LYS A 1 -10.64 8.88 -4.40
CA LYS A 1 -10.71 9.96 -3.40
C LYS A 1 -9.79 11.10 -3.81
N PHE A 2 -8.47 10.92 -3.90
CA PHE A 2 -7.52 12.00 -4.19
C PHE A 2 -7.85 12.75 -5.50
N ALA A 3 -8.21 12.06 -6.59
CA ALA A 3 -8.63 12.72 -7.83
C ALA A 3 -9.85 13.64 -7.62
N ARG A 4 -10.84 13.20 -6.82
CA ARG A 4 -12.03 14.01 -6.47
C ARG A 4 -11.68 15.24 -5.61
N GLU A 5 -10.54 15.21 -4.93
CA GLU A 5 -10.01 16.32 -4.15
C GLU A 5 -9.04 17.22 -4.94
N GLY A 6 -8.96 17.05 -6.26
CA GLY A 6 -8.19 17.90 -7.16
C GLY A 6 -6.73 17.49 -7.37
N PHE A 7 -6.30 16.35 -6.84
CA PHE A 7 -4.94 15.86 -7.09
C PHE A 7 -4.81 15.31 -8.51
N PHE A 8 -3.68 15.57 -9.14
CA PHE A 8 -3.22 14.81 -10.29
C PHE A 8 -2.72 13.44 -9.81
N VAL A 9 -3.36 12.36 -10.27
CA VAL A 9 -3.11 11.02 -9.74
C VAL A 9 -2.22 10.21 -10.68
N VAL A 10 -1.08 9.76 -10.19
CA VAL A 10 -0.22 8.81 -10.90
C VAL A 10 -0.57 7.38 -10.47
N LEU A 11 -1.09 6.60 -11.41
CA LEU A 11 -1.42 5.20 -11.23
C LEU A 11 -0.23 4.33 -11.64
N THR A 12 0.43 3.70 -10.67
CA THR A 12 1.56 2.82 -10.96
C THR A 12 1.12 1.36 -11.02
N THR A 13 1.58 0.63 -12.04
CA THR A 13 1.23 -0.77 -12.27
C THR A 13 2.29 -1.48 -13.11
N ARG A 14 2.41 -2.80 -12.98
CA ARG A 14 3.27 -3.62 -13.86
C ARG A 14 2.74 -3.73 -15.30
N ASN A 15 1.44 -3.51 -15.50
CA ASN A 15 0.83 -3.56 -16.81
C ASN A 15 -0.27 -2.48 -16.92
N ARG A 16 -0.14 -1.58 -17.87
CA ARG A 16 -1.06 -0.45 -18.09
C ARG A 16 -2.54 -0.87 -18.18
N VAL A 17 -2.83 -2.04 -18.76
CA VAL A 17 -4.19 -2.57 -18.90
C VAL A 17 -4.90 -2.67 -17.55
N ASN A 18 -4.18 -3.00 -16.47
CA ASN A 18 -4.75 -3.14 -15.14
C ASN A 18 -5.26 -1.83 -14.53
N ALA A 19 -4.76 -0.68 -15.00
CA ALA A 19 -5.15 0.63 -14.50
C ALA A 19 -6.00 1.44 -15.48
N ALA A 20 -6.15 0.99 -16.72
CA ALA A 20 -6.82 1.74 -17.78
C ALA A 20 -8.29 2.10 -17.44
N ALA A 21 -9.05 1.15 -16.89
CA ALA A 21 -10.43 1.40 -16.47
C ALA A 21 -10.52 2.45 -15.35
N LEU A 22 -9.54 2.46 -14.43
CA LEU A 22 -9.49 3.44 -13.34
C LEU A 22 -9.11 4.83 -13.87
N GLU A 23 -8.16 4.92 -14.79
CA GLU A 23 -7.78 6.17 -15.47
C GLU A 23 -9.00 6.77 -16.20
N GLN A 24 -9.74 5.96 -16.96
CA GLN A 24 -10.98 6.38 -17.61
C GLN A 24 -12.03 6.86 -16.62
N ALA A 25 -12.23 6.14 -15.52
CA ALA A 25 -13.20 6.52 -14.49
C ALA A 25 -12.82 7.85 -13.80
N ILE A 26 -11.54 8.11 -13.57
CA ILE A 26 -11.05 9.40 -13.06
C ILE A 26 -11.34 10.51 -14.06
N GLY A 27 -11.02 10.32 -15.34
CA GLY A 27 -11.30 11.31 -16.40
C GLY A 27 -12.78 11.60 -16.58
N ALA A 28 -13.63 10.58 -16.52
CA ALA A 28 -15.09 10.73 -16.60
C ALA A 28 -15.70 11.56 -15.46
N GLN A 29 -15.01 11.64 -14.32
CA GLN A 29 -15.38 12.47 -13.16
C GLN A 29 -14.69 13.85 -13.16
N GLY A 30 -14.02 14.22 -14.24
CA GLY A 30 -13.31 15.49 -14.37
C GLY A 30 -11.94 15.53 -13.65
N GLY A 31 -11.46 14.41 -13.13
CA GLY A 31 -10.14 14.30 -12.53
C GLY A 31 -9.03 14.10 -13.58
N ALA A 32 -7.79 14.34 -13.16
CA ALA A 32 -6.62 14.14 -14.00
C ALA A 32 -5.74 13.01 -13.46
N SER A 33 -5.26 12.14 -14.36
CA SER A 33 -4.38 11.05 -13.99
C SER A 33 -3.49 10.63 -15.16
N MET A 34 -2.43 9.88 -14.83
CA MET A 34 -1.60 9.18 -15.81
C MET A 34 -1.21 7.79 -15.27
N ILE A 35 -0.92 6.87 -16.20
CA ILE A 35 -0.42 5.54 -15.83
C ILE A 35 1.08 5.47 -16.10
N VAL A 36 1.84 5.01 -15.11
CA VAL A 36 3.28 4.73 -15.23
C VAL A 36 3.54 3.26 -14.90
N GLU A 37 4.26 2.59 -15.79
CA GLU A 37 4.68 1.20 -15.53
C GLU A 37 5.76 1.16 -14.46
N LEU A 38 5.55 0.28 -13.48
CA LEU A 38 6.42 0.10 -12.32
C LEU A 38 6.43 -1.35 -11.87
N ASP A 39 7.60 -1.97 -11.94
CA ASP A 39 7.87 -3.25 -11.28
C ASP A 39 8.68 -3.01 -10.00
N LEU A 40 8.06 -3.23 -8.86
CA LEU A 40 8.69 -3.04 -7.54
C LEU A 40 9.75 -4.11 -7.21
N ALA A 41 9.82 -5.20 -7.96
CA ALA A 41 10.90 -6.17 -7.85
C ALA A 41 12.20 -5.69 -8.53
N SER A 42 12.12 -4.71 -9.42
CA SER A 42 13.24 -4.18 -10.20
C SER A 42 13.66 -2.78 -9.74
N PRO A 43 14.86 -2.60 -9.14
CA PRO A 43 15.37 -1.28 -8.78
C PRO A 43 15.45 -0.33 -9.97
N ALA A 44 15.83 -0.83 -11.15
CA ALA A 44 15.92 -0.02 -12.37
C ALA A 44 14.52 0.47 -12.81
N SER A 45 13.50 -0.39 -12.72
CA SER A 45 12.11 0.01 -13.01
C SER A 45 11.62 1.08 -12.05
N ILE A 46 11.94 0.98 -10.76
CA ILE A 46 11.58 2.00 -9.76
C ILE A 46 12.21 3.34 -10.13
N SER A 47 13.52 3.38 -10.37
CA SER A 47 14.21 4.63 -10.71
C SER A 47 13.70 5.26 -12.00
N GLN A 48 13.47 4.44 -13.04
CA GLN A 48 12.92 4.90 -14.32
C GLN A 48 11.49 5.44 -14.17
N ALA A 49 10.63 4.75 -13.42
CA ALA A 49 9.26 5.20 -13.17
C ALA A 49 9.25 6.56 -12.46
N PHE A 50 10.04 6.75 -11.41
CA PHE A 50 10.11 8.03 -10.71
C PHE A 50 10.77 9.13 -11.54
N ALA A 51 11.73 8.83 -12.41
CA ALA A 51 12.24 9.79 -13.39
C ALA A 51 11.11 10.27 -14.34
N THR A 52 10.30 9.35 -14.85
CA THR A 52 9.14 9.65 -15.69
C THR A 52 8.10 10.49 -14.95
N ILE A 53 7.78 10.14 -13.69
CA ILE A 53 6.83 10.87 -12.85
C ILE A 53 7.32 12.31 -12.67
N ARG A 54 8.57 12.50 -12.28
CA ARG A 54 9.16 13.84 -12.08
C ARG A 54 9.13 14.68 -13.35
N ALA A 55 9.41 14.07 -14.50
CA ALA A 55 9.42 14.78 -15.78
C ALA A 55 8.02 15.23 -16.24
N GLN A 56 6.98 14.46 -15.92
CA GLN A 56 5.62 14.69 -16.42
C GLN A 56 4.67 15.33 -15.40
N ALA A 57 4.88 15.09 -14.11
CA ALA A 57 4.00 15.52 -13.03
C ALA A 57 4.72 16.24 -11.86
N GLY A 58 6.04 16.30 -11.88
CA GLY A 58 6.82 16.85 -10.77
C GLY A 58 7.03 15.85 -9.64
N ASP A 59 7.64 16.34 -8.55
CA ASP A 59 7.88 15.51 -7.36
C ASP A 59 6.56 15.24 -6.61
N PRO A 60 6.26 13.97 -6.27
CA PRO A 60 5.04 13.61 -5.57
C PRO A 60 4.90 14.35 -4.22
N GLU A 61 3.70 14.85 -3.96
CA GLU A 61 3.32 15.39 -2.65
C GLU A 61 2.84 14.26 -1.71
N VAL A 62 2.11 13.30 -2.27
CA VAL A 62 1.60 12.14 -1.55
C VAL A 62 2.04 10.87 -2.25
N VAL A 63 2.58 9.94 -1.48
CA VAL A 63 2.85 8.58 -1.94
C VAL A 63 2.07 7.60 -1.07
N ILE A 64 1.27 6.75 -1.71
CA ILE A 64 0.61 5.62 -1.07
C ILE A 64 1.27 4.35 -1.58
N TYR A 65 2.10 3.73 -0.74
CA TYR A 65 2.67 2.44 -1.03
C TYR A 65 1.64 1.35 -0.73
N ASN A 66 0.89 0.95 -1.76
CA ASN A 66 -0.24 0.01 -1.63
C ASN A 66 0.06 -1.39 -2.19
N ALA A 67 1.24 -1.58 -2.76
CA ALA A 67 1.57 -2.85 -3.38
C ALA A 67 1.68 -3.99 -2.36
N GLY A 68 1.14 -5.12 -2.74
CA GLY A 68 1.24 -6.37 -1.98
C GLY A 68 1.57 -7.53 -2.90
N TYR A 69 2.21 -8.55 -2.35
CA TYR A 69 2.47 -9.82 -3.00
C TYR A 69 1.40 -10.83 -2.58
N LEU A 70 0.70 -11.39 -3.54
CA LEU A 70 -0.43 -12.28 -3.30
C LEU A 70 -0.22 -13.71 -3.82
N GLU A 71 0.87 -13.96 -4.56
CA GLU A 71 1.19 -15.32 -4.99
C GLU A 71 1.42 -16.22 -3.77
N GLY A 72 0.95 -17.46 -3.86
CA GLY A 72 0.89 -18.36 -2.71
C GLY A 72 -0.36 -18.19 -1.86
N ARG A 73 -1.23 -17.21 -2.14
CA ARG A 73 -2.49 -17.00 -1.42
C ARG A 73 -3.42 -18.22 -1.50
N ASP A 74 -3.35 -18.93 -2.61
CA ASP A 74 -4.19 -20.10 -2.90
C ASP A 74 -3.41 -21.42 -2.80
N LEU A 75 -2.24 -21.41 -2.13
CA LEU A 75 -1.53 -22.66 -1.83
C LEU A 75 -2.38 -23.49 -0.88
N PRO A 76 -2.46 -24.81 -1.11
CA PRO A 76 -3.11 -25.71 -0.18
C PRO A 76 -2.36 -25.71 1.17
N PRO A 77 -3.08 -25.90 2.30
CA PRO A 77 -2.50 -25.73 3.65
C PRO A 77 -1.20 -26.48 3.90
N GLU A 78 -1.06 -27.68 3.31
CA GLU A 78 0.14 -28.52 3.40
C GLU A 78 1.35 -27.90 2.68
N LYS A 79 1.13 -27.02 1.70
CA LYS A 79 2.19 -26.31 0.97
C LYS A 79 2.54 -24.96 1.57
N GLU A 80 1.86 -24.56 2.61
CA GLU A 80 2.16 -23.33 3.35
C GLU A 80 3.15 -23.52 4.49
N LEU A 81 3.57 -24.76 4.75
CA LEU A 81 4.65 -25.02 5.69
C LEU A 81 5.95 -24.44 5.13
N LEU A 82 6.76 -23.86 6.01
CA LEU A 82 8.02 -23.19 5.65
C LEU A 82 8.90 -24.07 4.73
N GLU A 83 8.93 -25.36 4.98
CA GLU A 83 9.72 -26.35 4.23
C GLU A 83 9.27 -26.52 2.76
N HIS A 84 8.06 -26.08 2.42
CA HIS A 84 7.48 -26.21 1.08
C HIS A 84 7.40 -24.89 0.33
N ILE A 85 7.72 -23.74 0.98
CA ILE A 85 7.67 -22.43 0.32
C ILE A 85 8.89 -22.30 -0.62
N PRO A 86 8.67 -22.08 -1.93
CA PRO A 86 9.77 -21.85 -2.86
C PRO A 86 10.58 -20.60 -2.48
N VAL A 87 11.91 -20.67 -2.60
CA VAL A 87 12.79 -19.56 -2.25
C VAL A 87 12.55 -18.33 -3.14
N ASP A 88 12.30 -18.52 -4.41
CA ASP A 88 11.98 -17.45 -5.37
C ASP A 88 10.68 -16.71 -5.02
N MET A 89 9.69 -17.43 -4.49
CA MET A 89 8.46 -16.85 -3.97
C MET A 89 8.73 -15.98 -2.72
N PHE A 90 9.58 -16.47 -1.82
CA PHE A 90 10.05 -15.70 -0.67
C PHE A 90 10.82 -14.45 -1.11
N ASP A 91 11.77 -14.59 -2.03
CA ASP A 91 12.57 -13.47 -2.54
C ASP A 91 11.69 -12.40 -3.20
N THR A 92 10.69 -12.81 -3.98
CA THR A 92 9.72 -11.90 -4.59
C THR A 92 8.92 -11.15 -3.52
N ALA A 93 8.47 -11.83 -2.47
CA ALA A 93 7.77 -11.20 -1.36
C ALA A 93 8.66 -10.16 -0.64
N GLN A 94 9.94 -10.48 -0.43
CA GLN A 94 10.92 -9.55 0.14
C GLN A 94 11.17 -8.35 -0.77
N HIS A 95 11.30 -8.58 -2.07
CA HIS A 95 11.51 -7.50 -3.03
C HIS A 95 10.34 -6.50 -3.02
N ILE A 96 9.10 -6.98 -2.96
CA ILE A 96 7.91 -6.13 -3.01
C ILE A 96 7.59 -5.50 -1.65
N ALA A 97 7.64 -6.26 -0.56
CA ALA A 97 7.15 -5.78 0.74
C ALA A 97 8.26 -5.27 1.68
N SER A 98 9.51 -5.40 1.32
CA SER A 98 10.65 -4.96 2.14
C SER A 98 11.53 -3.98 1.38
N ARG A 99 12.21 -4.44 0.32
CA ARG A 99 13.09 -3.61 -0.49
C ARG A 99 12.35 -2.53 -1.29
N GLY A 100 11.18 -2.86 -1.84
CA GLY A 100 10.39 -1.95 -2.66
C GLY A 100 10.02 -0.64 -1.95
N PRO A 101 9.37 -0.66 -0.78
CA PRO A 101 9.03 0.58 -0.08
C PRO A 101 10.27 1.38 0.35
N PHE A 102 11.37 0.72 0.68
CA PHE A 102 12.65 1.38 0.96
C PHE A 102 13.18 2.14 -0.27
N LEU A 103 13.18 1.52 -1.45
CA LEU A 103 13.64 2.16 -2.69
C LEU A 103 12.71 3.30 -3.12
N VAL A 104 11.40 3.12 -3.00
CA VAL A 104 10.43 4.19 -3.28
C VAL A 104 10.61 5.37 -2.32
N ALA A 105 10.84 5.10 -1.05
CA ALA A 105 11.13 6.15 -0.06
C ALA A 105 12.39 6.95 -0.46
N LYS A 106 13.46 6.29 -0.90
CA LYS A 106 14.68 6.95 -1.41
C LYS A 106 14.43 7.85 -2.61
N GLU A 107 13.48 7.50 -3.49
CA GLU A 107 13.13 8.33 -4.66
C GLU A 107 12.35 9.60 -4.29
N VAL A 108 11.54 9.58 -3.22
CA VAL A 108 10.58 10.66 -2.97
C VAL A 108 10.88 11.52 -1.73
N LEU A 109 11.38 10.91 -0.65
CA LEU A 109 11.57 11.62 0.61
C LEU A 109 12.57 12.78 0.55
N PRO A 110 13.67 12.74 -0.22
CA PRO A 110 14.57 13.88 -0.34
C PRO A 110 13.88 15.14 -0.87
N ALA A 111 12.99 15.01 -1.86
CA ALA A 111 12.22 16.13 -2.41
C ALA A 111 11.16 16.62 -1.43
N MET A 112 10.46 15.73 -0.73
CA MET A 112 9.50 16.06 0.33
C MET A 112 10.19 16.84 1.47
N ARG A 113 11.34 16.35 1.94
CA ARG A 113 12.16 17.03 2.96
C ARG A 113 12.58 18.44 2.50
N LYS A 114 13.09 18.57 1.28
CA LYS A 114 13.50 19.87 0.72
C LYS A 114 12.35 20.86 0.64
N ARG A 115 11.14 20.39 0.30
CA ARG A 115 9.91 21.18 0.24
C ARG A 115 9.37 21.51 1.64
N GLY A 116 9.78 20.80 2.68
CA GLY A 116 9.25 20.92 4.04
C GLY A 116 7.83 20.36 4.17
N GLY A 117 7.46 19.36 3.36
CA GLY A 117 6.12 18.77 3.40
C GLY A 117 5.90 17.62 2.42
N GLY A 118 4.93 16.79 2.74
CA GLY A 118 4.49 15.65 1.97
C GLY A 118 4.01 14.50 2.87
N SER A 119 3.44 13.47 2.26
CA SER A 119 2.98 12.29 3.00
C SER A 119 3.46 11.00 2.33
N PHE A 120 4.07 10.12 3.12
CA PHE A 120 4.45 8.77 2.71
C PHE A 120 3.64 7.75 3.51
N LEU A 121 2.58 7.21 2.90
CA LEU A 121 1.60 6.37 3.55
C LEU A 121 1.76 4.92 3.10
N ILE A 122 1.92 4.00 4.03
CA ILE A 122 2.10 2.58 3.73
C ILE A 122 0.81 1.84 4.00
N SER A 123 0.22 1.23 2.96
CA SER A 123 -0.89 0.31 3.08
C SER A 123 -0.38 -1.07 3.52
N ASN A 124 -0.80 -1.51 4.68
CA ASN A 124 -0.38 -2.75 5.29
C ASN A 124 -1.58 -3.61 5.72
N ASN A 125 -1.34 -4.77 6.27
CA ASN A 125 -2.38 -5.65 6.80
C ASN A 125 -2.07 -6.10 8.23
N ALA A 126 -2.99 -6.85 8.83
CA ALA A 126 -2.88 -7.35 10.21
C ALA A 126 -1.61 -8.18 10.47
N SER A 127 -1.01 -8.80 9.44
CA SER A 127 0.23 -9.56 9.59
C SER A 127 1.44 -8.67 9.88
N SER A 128 1.34 -7.35 9.68
CA SER A 128 2.37 -6.41 10.08
C SER A 128 2.43 -6.14 11.59
N LEU A 129 1.35 -6.43 12.31
CA LEU A 129 1.26 -6.19 13.75
C LEU A 129 2.00 -7.25 14.55
N ARG A 130 1.96 -8.48 14.09
CA ARG A 130 2.68 -9.62 14.69
C ARG A 130 2.84 -10.75 13.67
N GLY A 131 3.98 -11.41 13.71
CA GLY A 131 4.25 -12.61 12.91
C GLY A 131 3.48 -13.80 13.45
N ARG A 132 2.20 -13.92 13.10
CA ARG A 132 1.46 -15.16 13.34
C ARG A 132 0.93 -15.72 12.04
N LYS A 133 1.05 -17.02 11.90
CA LYS A 133 0.37 -17.75 10.85
C LYS A 133 -1.14 -17.71 11.12
N ARG A 134 -1.90 -17.15 10.20
CA ARG A 134 -3.35 -17.32 10.11
C ARG A 134 -3.64 -18.36 9.02
N LEU A 135 -4.76 -18.31 8.39
CA LEU A 135 -5.18 -19.18 7.30
C LEU A 135 -4.23 -19.12 6.07
N THR A 136 -4.45 -19.97 5.12
CA THR A 136 -3.76 -20.21 3.85
C THR A 136 -3.09 -18.99 3.17
N GLY A 137 -1.89 -19.15 2.66
CA GLY A 137 -1.12 -18.13 1.90
C GLY A 137 -0.44 -17.07 2.75
N GLN A 138 -0.49 -17.16 4.07
CA GLN A 138 0.01 -16.08 4.94
C GLN A 138 1.47 -16.21 5.36
N SER A 139 2.11 -17.31 5.07
CA SER A 139 3.52 -17.52 5.40
C SER A 139 4.46 -16.52 4.72
N LEU A 140 4.03 -15.93 3.59
CA LEU A 140 4.77 -14.90 2.85
C LEU A 140 4.46 -13.48 3.30
N TYR A 141 3.61 -13.29 4.32
CA TYR A 141 3.24 -11.96 4.79
C TYR A 141 4.16 -11.37 5.86
N TYR A 142 5.08 -12.17 6.40
CA TYR A 142 6.01 -11.65 7.40
C TYR A 142 6.92 -10.50 6.90
N PRO A 143 7.27 -10.33 5.60
CA PRO A 143 7.94 -9.13 5.13
C PRO A 143 7.16 -7.83 5.40
N ARG A 144 5.86 -7.90 5.64
CA ARG A 144 5.04 -6.73 5.99
C ARG A 144 5.35 -6.16 7.38
N VAL A 145 5.91 -6.95 8.28
CA VAL A 145 6.47 -6.46 9.54
C VAL A 145 7.60 -5.47 9.27
N MET A 146 8.43 -5.74 8.26
CA MET A 146 9.51 -4.84 7.84
C MET A 146 8.97 -3.53 7.26
N MET A 147 7.85 -3.54 6.53
CA MET A 147 7.18 -2.31 6.08
C MET A 147 6.75 -1.43 7.26
N ARG A 148 6.21 -2.03 8.33
CA ARG A 148 5.82 -1.32 9.54
C ARG A 148 7.04 -0.72 10.24
N THR A 149 8.12 -1.50 10.38
CA THR A 149 9.38 -1.02 10.96
C THR A 149 9.98 0.11 10.13
N LEU A 150 9.96 0.01 8.80
CA LEU A 150 10.40 1.08 7.91
C LEU A 150 9.59 2.37 8.15
N ALA A 151 8.25 2.27 8.29
CA ALA A 151 7.42 3.44 8.57
C ALA A 151 7.85 4.12 9.89
N GLN A 152 8.16 3.36 10.93
CA GLN A 152 8.63 3.89 12.23
C GLN A 152 9.96 4.63 12.08
N VAL A 153 10.95 4.02 11.41
CA VAL A 153 12.25 4.66 11.15
C VAL A 153 12.09 5.95 10.34
N LEU A 154 11.29 5.91 9.26
CA LEU A 154 11.05 7.08 8.43
C LEU A 154 10.27 8.18 9.18
N THR A 155 9.41 7.83 10.12
CA THR A 155 8.74 8.79 11.00
C THR A 155 9.77 9.53 11.85
N GLU A 156 10.69 8.83 12.49
CA GLU A 156 11.74 9.43 13.31
C GLU A 156 12.67 10.35 12.48
N GLU A 157 13.03 9.93 11.26
CA GLU A 157 13.95 10.67 10.40
C GLU A 157 13.33 11.89 9.71
N TYR A 158 12.02 11.87 9.41
CA TYR A 158 11.43 12.86 8.48
C TYR A 158 10.32 13.72 9.08
N SER A 159 9.76 13.40 10.26
CA SER A 159 8.67 14.20 10.85
C SER A 159 9.10 15.63 11.15
N GLU A 160 10.27 15.84 11.72
CA GLU A 160 10.80 17.19 12.00
C GLU A 160 11.02 18.04 10.72
N HIS A 161 11.10 17.39 9.58
CA HIS A 161 11.20 18.01 8.26
C HIS A 161 9.84 18.24 7.59
N GLY A 162 8.75 18.07 8.31
CA GLY A 162 7.39 18.29 7.83
C GLY A 162 6.84 17.19 6.92
N VAL A 163 7.46 16.01 6.90
CA VAL A 163 6.97 14.84 6.12
C VAL A 163 6.19 13.90 7.03
N HIS A 164 4.92 13.70 6.72
CA HIS A 164 4.06 12.79 7.45
C HIS A 164 4.22 11.35 6.95
N VAL A 165 4.73 10.46 7.78
CA VAL A 165 4.82 9.03 7.49
C VAL A 165 3.82 8.28 8.36
N ALA A 166 3.01 7.40 7.75
CA ALA A 166 2.06 6.57 8.48
C ALA A 166 1.95 5.15 7.91
N ASN A 167 1.79 4.18 8.82
CA ASN A 167 1.45 2.79 8.52
C ASN A 167 -0.05 2.57 8.72
N VAL A 168 -0.77 2.19 7.66
CA VAL A 168 -2.21 1.93 7.70
C VAL A 168 -2.44 0.43 7.65
N VAL A 169 -2.89 -0.13 8.75
CA VAL A 169 -3.20 -1.55 8.89
C VAL A 169 -4.66 -1.78 8.48
N ILE A 170 -4.87 -2.43 7.35
CA ILE A 170 -6.19 -2.85 6.88
C ILE A 170 -6.43 -4.27 7.38
N ASP A 171 -7.22 -4.40 8.44
CA ASP A 171 -7.48 -5.67 9.14
C ASP A 171 -8.86 -6.23 8.79
N GLY A 172 -9.07 -6.54 7.52
CA GLY A 172 -10.32 -7.11 7.01
C GLY A 172 -10.25 -7.42 5.53
N LEU A 173 -11.35 -7.91 4.98
CA LEU A 173 -11.50 -8.22 3.56
C LEU A 173 -11.96 -6.95 2.82
N ILE A 174 -11.13 -6.42 1.94
CA ILE A 174 -11.49 -5.25 1.12
C ILE A 174 -12.46 -5.70 0.02
N ASP A 175 -13.56 -4.97 -0.18
CA ASP A 175 -14.51 -5.24 -1.25
C ASP A 175 -13.85 -5.16 -2.62
N SER A 176 -13.89 -6.27 -3.33
CA SER A 176 -13.36 -6.43 -4.68
C SER A 176 -14.03 -7.62 -5.37
N PRO A 177 -13.96 -7.73 -6.71
CA PRO A 177 -14.48 -8.90 -7.41
C PRO A 177 -13.95 -10.23 -6.85
N GLY A 178 -12.65 -10.30 -6.54
CA GLY A 178 -12.05 -11.49 -5.94
C GLY A 178 -12.54 -11.78 -4.51
N THR A 179 -12.72 -10.76 -3.70
CA THR A 179 -13.27 -10.90 -2.34
C THR A 179 -14.72 -11.37 -2.37
N ARG A 180 -15.54 -10.80 -3.24
CA ARG A 180 -16.96 -11.21 -3.40
C ARG A 180 -17.13 -12.65 -3.85
N ALA A 181 -16.14 -13.25 -4.50
CA ALA A 181 -16.14 -14.66 -4.88
C ALA A 181 -15.89 -15.61 -3.70
N LEU A 182 -15.33 -15.12 -2.60
CA LEU A 182 -15.06 -15.95 -1.41
C LEU A 182 -16.37 -16.31 -0.69
N ALA A 183 -16.54 -17.59 -0.32
CA ALA A 183 -17.70 -18.08 0.42
C ALA A 183 -17.91 -17.28 1.71
N ARG A 184 -16.84 -17.08 2.50
CA ARG A 184 -16.88 -16.32 3.75
C ARG A 184 -17.39 -14.87 3.58
N ALA A 185 -17.04 -14.19 2.48
CA ALA A 185 -17.49 -12.82 2.23
C ALA A 185 -18.98 -12.78 1.84
N ARG A 186 -19.50 -13.85 1.23
CA ARG A 186 -20.93 -13.98 0.87
C ARG A 186 -21.80 -14.33 2.07
N GLU A 187 -21.28 -15.19 2.96
CA GLU A 187 -21.98 -15.61 4.19
C GLU A 187 -21.96 -14.50 5.25
N HIS A 188 -20.89 -13.69 5.27
CA HIS A 188 -20.67 -12.64 6.25
C HIS A 188 -20.32 -11.31 5.57
N PRO A 189 -21.26 -10.64 4.89
CA PRO A 189 -20.97 -9.38 4.19
C PRO A 189 -20.51 -8.26 5.13
N GLU A 190 -20.86 -8.34 6.41
CA GLU A 190 -20.48 -7.37 7.45
C GLU A 190 -18.97 -7.35 7.77
N ILE A 191 -18.20 -8.37 7.35
CA ILE A 191 -16.74 -8.38 7.48
C ILE A 191 -16.02 -7.73 6.30
N VAL A 192 -16.75 -7.31 5.27
CA VAL A 192 -16.19 -6.73 4.05
C VAL A 192 -16.09 -5.21 4.19
N MET A 193 -14.89 -4.69 3.93
CA MET A 193 -14.55 -3.28 4.09
C MET A 193 -14.81 -2.52 2.80
N ASN A 194 -15.48 -1.38 2.90
CA ASN A 194 -15.67 -0.46 1.78
C ASN A 194 -14.35 0.23 1.39
N PRO A 195 -13.84 0.06 0.14
CA PRO A 195 -12.59 0.66 -0.30
C PRO A 195 -12.63 2.20 -0.34
N GLU A 196 -13.81 2.82 -0.53
CA GLU A 196 -13.92 4.27 -0.47
C GLU A 196 -13.67 4.80 0.95
N LYS A 197 -14.14 4.09 1.97
CA LYS A 197 -13.89 4.47 3.37
C LYS A 197 -12.42 4.28 3.77
N ILE A 198 -11.77 3.27 3.22
CA ILE A 198 -10.32 3.12 3.36
C ILE A 198 -9.61 4.31 2.69
N ALA A 199 -10.00 4.69 1.49
CA ALA A 199 -9.41 5.83 0.78
C ALA A 199 -9.66 7.19 1.49
N GLU A 200 -10.80 7.36 2.16
CA GLU A 200 -11.08 8.51 3.02
C GLU A 200 -10.11 8.56 4.21
N ALA A 201 -9.78 7.41 4.81
CA ALA A 201 -8.81 7.34 5.91
C ALA A 201 -7.39 7.75 5.45
N PHE A 202 -6.96 7.33 4.25
CA PHE A 202 -5.68 7.79 3.68
C PHE A 202 -5.69 9.30 3.42
N TYR A 203 -6.80 9.84 2.91
CA TYR A 203 -6.92 11.27 2.69
C TYR A 203 -6.92 12.06 4.01
N TYR A 204 -7.62 11.56 5.03
CA TYR A 204 -7.60 12.13 6.38
C TYR A 204 -6.18 12.21 6.94
N LEU A 205 -5.38 11.15 6.83
CA LEU A 205 -3.99 11.17 7.26
C LEU A 205 -3.18 12.26 6.55
N HIS A 206 -3.34 12.40 5.24
CA HIS A 206 -2.63 13.43 4.49
C HIS A 206 -3.00 14.86 4.94
N THR A 207 -4.26 15.09 5.29
CA THR A 207 -4.79 16.42 5.63
C THR A 207 -4.76 16.76 7.11
N GLN A 208 -4.17 15.91 7.96
CA GLN A 208 -4.05 16.17 9.39
C GLN A 208 -3.20 17.42 9.67
N ASP A 209 -3.61 18.14 10.72
CA ASP A 209 -2.80 19.22 11.25
C ASP A 209 -1.45 18.72 11.76
N ARG A 210 -0.39 19.47 11.50
CA ARG A 210 0.99 19.10 11.86
C ARG A 210 1.22 18.93 13.35
N SER A 211 0.38 19.54 14.17
CA SER A 211 0.47 19.42 15.63
C SER A 211 -0.06 18.08 16.16
N CYS A 212 -0.73 17.26 15.30
CA CYS A 212 -1.37 16.02 15.74
C CYS A 212 -1.42 14.99 14.59
N TRP A 213 -0.28 14.39 14.27
CA TRP A 213 -0.19 13.34 13.26
C TRP A 213 -0.43 11.94 13.81
N THR A 214 -1.14 11.12 13.04
CA THR A 214 -1.32 9.70 13.29
C THR A 214 -0.28 8.90 12.51
N HIS A 215 0.61 8.20 13.20
CA HIS A 215 1.67 7.43 12.56
C HIS A 215 1.32 5.95 12.35
N GLU A 216 0.34 5.44 13.10
CA GLU A 216 -0.23 4.10 12.87
C GLU A 216 -1.75 4.16 13.02
N LEU A 217 -2.45 3.65 11.99
CA LEU A 217 -3.90 3.60 11.96
C LEU A 217 -4.34 2.18 11.61
N GLN A 218 -5.19 1.57 12.44
CA GLN A 218 -5.81 0.28 12.14
C GLN A 218 -7.28 0.46 11.78
N LEU A 219 -7.65 -0.11 10.64
CA LEU A 219 -9.03 -0.16 10.13
C LEU A 219 -9.53 -1.60 10.22
N THR A 220 -10.61 -1.82 10.95
CA THR A 220 -11.20 -3.15 11.17
C THR A 220 -12.72 -3.05 11.05
N PRO A 221 -13.40 -4.02 10.42
CA PRO A 221 -14.87 -4.07 10.45
C PRO A 221 -15.37 -4.19 11.89
N TYR A 222 -16.48 -3.50 12.20
CA TYR A 222 -17.07 -3.51 13.55
C TYR A 222 -17.43 -4.91 14.05
N SER A 223 -17.72 -5.82 13.13
CA SER A 223 -18.13 -7.21 13.39
C SER A 223 -16.99 -8.17 13.66
N THR A 224 -15.73 -7.71 13.53
CA THR A 224 -14.54 -8.55 13.74
C THR A 224 -13.70 -8.04 14.92
N LYS A 225 -12.94 -8.95 15.54
CA LYS A 225 -12.00 -8.56 16.59
C LYS A 225 -10.72 -8.03 15.93
N PRO A 226 -10.22 -6.85 16.34
CA PRO A 226 -8.94 -6.33 15.87
C PRO A 226 -7.77 -7.29 16.13
N SER A 227 -6.79 -7.25 15.23
CA SER A 227 -5.62 -8.16 15.27
C SER A 227 -4.41 -7.53 15.95
N PHE A 228 -4.55 -7.00 17.14
CA PHE A 228 -3.41 -6.54 17.96
C PHE A 228 -2.98 -7.49 19.04
#